data_2c0849ed13bb8dd04521b7a53a99f2bc
#
_entry.id   2c0849ed13bb8dd04521b7a53a99f2bc
#
_cell.length_a   1.000
_cell.length_b   1.000
_cell.length_c   1.000
_cell.angle_alpha   90.00
_cell.angle_beta   90.00
_cell.angle_gamma   90.00
#
_symmetry.space_group_name_H-M   'P 1'
#
loop_
_entity.id
_entity.type
_entity.pdbx_description
1 polymer ?
#
loop_
_entity_poly.entity_id
_entity_poly.type
_entity_poly.pdbx_seq_one_letter_code
_entity_poly.pdbx_strand_id
1 'polypeptide(L)'
;MSDLTALGIAVLLLAGNAFFVGAEFALISARRTQIEPKALAGSKVARVTLRAMENVSLMMAGAQLGITMCSLGLGAIGEPAVAHLMEPVFEAVGMPEDLVHPVAFTIALAIVVTLHMVLGEMVPKNIAIAGPERSALALGPPLYAVVTVLKPAIALLNWIANVVLRALKVQPQDEIASTFTAGEVAGFISESRREGLLDDDEHELLTGALSFDEGRVGDVLLTNAELVTVAEDVPLDDLHALCARTGFSRFPVLDGAGELSGYVHLKDVLEIPEGRGGEPIHRKWLRPLVTVTPDDSLRSALATMQGRGAHMARVVDAESGRVRGVATLEDVLEELVGDVVDAGQRTT
;
A
#
# COMPACT_ATOMS: atom_id res chain seq x y z
N MET A 1 54.30 4.57 0.75
CA MET A 1 53.62 3.38 0.19
C MET A 1 54.21 3.15 -1.20
N SER A 2 54.43 1.92 -1.66
CA SER A 2 54.82 1.76 -3.06
C SER A 2 53.64 2.07 -3.97
N ASP A 3 53.91 2.63 -5.17
CA ASP A 3 52.84 3.01 -6.12
C ASP A 3 51.98 1.80 -6.52
N LEU A 4 52.58 0.62 -6.59
CA LEU A 4 51.89 -0.63 -6.86
C LEU A 4 50.88 -0.99 -5.75
N THR A 5 51.20 -0.75 -4.48
CA THR A 5 50.26 -0.99 -3.35
C THR A 5 49.15 0.04 -3.32
N ALA A 6 49.47 1.30 -3.65
CA ALA A 6 48.45 2.37 -3.75
C ALA A 6 47.48 2.10 -4.90
N LEU A 7 47.97 1.64 -6.05
CA LEU A 7 47.11 1.25 -7.17
C LEU A 7 46.23 0.04 -6.82
N GLY A 8 46.78 -0.97 -6.12
CA GLY A 8 46.01 -2.12 -5.65
C GLY A 8 44.87 -1.71 -4.72
N ILE A 9 45.14 -0.79 -3.79
CA ILE A 9 44.12 -0.22 -2.90
C ILE A 9 43.07 0.57 -3.70
N ALA A 10 43.48 1.38 -4.68
CA ALA A 10 42.59 2.13 -5.55
C ALA A 10 41.62 1.20 -6.31
N VAL A 11 42.10 0.10 -6.87
CA VAL A 11 41.26 -0.91 -7.54
C VAL A 11 40.30 -1.56 -6.56
N LEU A 12 40.73 -1.87 -5.33
CA LEU A 12 39.85 -2.44 -4.29
C LEU A 12 38.76 -1.44 -3.88
N LEU A 13 39.10 -0.15 -3.71
CA LEU A 13 38.14 0.91 -3.40
C LEU A 13 37.15 1.11 -4.54
N LEU A 14 37.59 1.08 -5.79
CA LEU A 14 36.72 1.15 -6.96
C LEU A 14 35.72 -0.03 -7.01
N ALA A 15 36.23 -1.25 -6.76
CA ALA A 15 35.41 -2.43 -6.69
C ALA A 15 34.40 -2.37 -5.50
N GLY A 16 34.85 -1.86 -4.35
CA GLY A 16 33.97 -1.60 -3.18
C GLY A 16 32.88 -0.60 -3.50
N ASN A 17 33.23 0.50 -4.18
CA ASN A 17 32.24 1.49 -4.64
C ASN A 17 31.21 0.85 -5.58
N ALA A 18 31.65 0.10 -6.57
CA ALA A 18 30.80 -0.64 -7.50
C ALA A 18 29.86 -1.62 -6.77
N PHE A 19 30.37 -2.30 -5.73
CA PHE A 19 29.56 -3.19 -4.89
C PHE A 19 28.47 -2.43 -4.15
N PHE A 20 28.78 -1.32 -3.48
CA PHE A 20 27.78 -0.56 -2.72
C PHE A 20 26.72 0.05 -3.65
N VAL A 21 27.13 0.66 -4.76
CA VAL A 21 26.21 1.21 -5.76
C VAL A 21 25.32 0.10 -6.35
N GLY A 22 25.90 -0.99 -6.78
CA GLY A 22 25.13 -2.12 -7.33
C GLY A 22 24.15 -2.71 -6.33
N ALA A 23 24.55 -2.84 -5.05
CA ALA A 23 23.68 -3.37 -3.99
C ALA A 23 22.54 -2.42 -3.65
N GLU A 24 22.78 -1.12 -3.57
CA GLU A 24 21.77 -0.08 -3.34
C GLU A 24 20.68 -0.13 -4.43
N PHE A 25 21.09 -0.02 -5.69
CA PHE A 25 20.15 -0.05 -6.81
C PHE A 25 19.44 -1.39 -6.99
N ALA A 26 20.10 -2.49 -6.66
CA ALA A 26 19.48 -3.81 -6.69
C ALA A 26 18.33 -3.93 -5.68
N LEU A 27 18.54 -3.46 -4.43
CA LEU A 27 17.49 -3.53 -3.40
C LEU A 27 16.30 -2.60 -3.68
N ILE A 28 16.55 -1.41 -4.26
CA ILE A 28 15.50 -0.46 -4.61
C ILE A 28 14.67 -0.96 -5.81
N SER A 29 15.34 -1.55 -6.82
CA SER A 29 14.70 -1.98 -8.06
C SER A 29 14.06 -3.37 -7.97
N ALA A 30 14.44 -4.21 -6.99
CA ALA A 30 13.91 -5.56 -6.82
C ALA A 30 12.47 -5.54 -6.30
N ARG A 31 11.62 -6.40 -6.88
CA ARG A 31 10.24 -6.55 -6.42
C ARG A 31 10.14 -7.66 -5.38
N ARG A 32 9.52 -7.34 -4.23
CA ARG A 32 9.29 -8.31 -3.15
C ARG A 32 8.60 -9.59 -3.65
N THR A 33 7.62 -9.44 -4.56
CA THR A 33 6.86 -10.54 -5.14
C THR A 33 7.71 -11.58 -5.89
N GLN A 34 8.91 -11.22 -6.35
CA GLN A 34 9.83 -12.13 -7.03
C GLN A 34 10.76 -12.88 -6.06
N ILE A 35 11.05 -12.30 -4.90
CA ILE A 35 12.01 -12.84 -3.91
C ILE A 35 11.30 -13.66 -2.84
N GLU A 36 10.12 -13.26 -2.42
CA GLU A 36 9.34 -13.89 -1.35
C GLU A 36 9.03 -15.39 -1.60
N PRO A 37 8.60 -15.82 -2.81
CA PRO A 37 8.39 -17.24 -3.08
C PRO A 37 9.65 -18.09 -2.87
N LYS A 38 10.84 -17.54 -3.19
CA LYS A 38 12.12 -18.24 -3.00
C LYS A 38 12.50 -18.36 -1.53
N ALA A 39 12.15 -17.36 -0.72
CA ALA A 39 12.34 -17.40 0.72
C ALA A 39 11.42 -18.42 1.38
N LEU A 40 10.17 -18.51 0.94
CA LEU A 40 9.19 -19.52 1.38
C LEU A 40 9.62 -20.93 0.96
N ALA A 41 10.25 -21.09 -0.21
CA ALA A 41 10.84 -22.34 -0.65
C ALA A 41 12.12 -22.75 0.13
N GLY A 42 12.51 -21.98 1.18
CA GLY A 42 13.61 -22.32 2.08
C GLY A 42 14.96 -21.70 1.77
N SER A 43 15.08 -20.83 0.76
CA SER A 43 16.36 -20.16 0.42
C SER A 43 16.80 -19.22 1.54
N LYS A 44 17.97 -19.49 2.14
CA LYS A 44 18.56 -18.60 3.16
C LYS A 44 18.97 -17.24 2.59
N VAL A 45 19.46 -17.22 1.35
CA VAL A 45 19.85 -16.02 0.63
C VAL A 45 18.64 -15.11 0.45
N ALA A 46 17.53 -15.63 -0.09
CA ALA A 46 16.32 -14.87 -0.30
C ALA A 46 15.72 -14.32 1.01
N ARG A 47 15.80 -15.08 2.11
CA ARG A 47 15.36 -14.61 3.45
C ARG A 47 16.17 -13.43 3.96
N VAL A 48 17.50 -13.45 3.76
CA VAL A 48 18.37 -12.33 4.15
C VAL A 48 18.10 -11.12 3.26
N THR A 49 17.93 -11.34 1.94
CA THR A 49 17.59 -10.28 1.00
C THR A 49 16.25 -9.62 1.34
N LEU A 50 15.23 -10.40 1.71
CA LEU A 50 13.93 -9.84 2.18
C LEU A 50 14.10 -8.97 3.43
N ARG A 51 14.91 -9.43 4.42
CA ARG A 51 15.21 -8.61 5.60
C ARG A 51 15.93 -7.31 5.24
N ALA A 52 16.82 -7.33 4.24
CA ALA A 52 17.43 -6.13 3.73
C ALA A 52 16.40 -5.19 3.08
N MET A 53 15.45 -5.73 2.31
CA MET A 53 14.36 -4.96 1.71
C MET A 53 13.38 -4.40 2.75
N GLU A 54 13.14 -5.12 3.84
CA GLU A 54 12.31 -4.64 4.97
C GLU A 54 12.95 -3.48 5.74
N ASN A 55 14.28 -3.35 5.63
CA ASN A 55 15.06 -2.29 6.29
C ASN A 55 15.76 -1.43 5.24
N VAL A 56 15.10 -1.11 4.14
CA VAL A 56 15.71 -0.48 2.98
C VAL A 56 16.37 0.86 3.32
N SER A 57 15.76 1.72 4.15
CA SER A 57 16.34 3.00 4.59
C SER A 57 17.70 2.81 5.29
N LEU A 58 17.80 1.80 6.17
CA LEU A 58 19.06 1.47 6.83
C LEU A 58 20.10 0.92 5.83
N MET A 59 19.65 0.11 4.85
CA MET A 59 20.54 -0.42 3.80
C MET A 59 21.05 0.68 2.89
N MET A 60 20.19 1.63 2.50
CA MET A 60 20.58 2.81 1.72
C MET A 60 21.59 3.69 2.44
N ALA A 61 21.31 4.04 3.70
CA ALA A 61 22.23 4.83 4.53
C ALA A 61 23.60 4.14 4.65
N GLY A 62 23.60 2.82 4.82
CA GLY A 62 24.84 2.04 4.87
C GLY A 62 25.57 1.95 3.54
N ALA A 63 24.85 1.78 2.43
CA ALA A 63 25.41 1.80 1.09
C ALA A 63 26.03 3.15 0.76
N GLN A 64 25.33 4.25 1.04
CA GLN A 64 25.82 5.62 0.83
C GLN A 64 27.05 5.94 1.67
N LEU A 65 27.10 5.46 2.93
CA LEU A 65 28.30 5.57 3.76
C LEU A 65 29.48 4.82 3.11
N GLY A 66 29.23 3.60 2.63
CA GLY A 66 30.24 2.79 1.92
C GLY A 66 30.74 3.45 0.64
N ILE A 67 29.83 3.97 -0.20
CA ILE A 67 30.13 4.74 -1.41
C ILE A 67 31.01 5.93 -1.07
N THR A 68 30.63 6.73 -0.08
CA THR A 68 31.37 7.92 0.33
C THR A 68 32.78 7.57 0.82
N MET A 69 32.91 6.53 1.64
CA MET A 69 34.21 6.08 2.11
C MET A 69 35.13 5.60 0.97
N CYS A 70 34.57 4.82 0.03
CA CYS A 70 35.32 4.33 -1.13
C CYS A 70 35.72 5.48 -2.05
N SER A 71 34.84 6.42 -2.33
CA SER A 71 35.10 7.58 -3.20
C SER A 71 36.14 8.52 -2.62
N LEU A 72 36.05 8.85 -1.32
CA LEU A 72 37.06 9.68 -0.65
C LEU A 72 38.43 8.97 -0.59
N GLY A 73 38.42 7.65 -0.31
CA GLY A 73 39.64 6.84 -0.32
C GLY A 73 40.26 6.77 -1.70
N LEU A 74 39.46 6.62 -2.75
CA LEU A 74 39.91 6.59 -4.14
C LEU A 74 40.54 7.92 -4.56
N GLY A 75 39.95 9.06 -4.20
CA GLY A 75 40.54 10.37 -4.42
C GLY A 75 41.86 10.56 -3.65
N ALA A 76 41.91 10.18 -2.37
CA ALA A 76 43.08 10.38 -1.52
C ALA A 76 44.29 9.49 -1.88
N ILE A 77 44.04 8.29 -2.39
CA ILE A 77 45.11 7.28 -2.65
C ILE A 77 45.28 7.05 -4.14
N GLY A 78 44.20 6.95 -4.90
CA GLY A 78 44.22 6.56 -6.30
C GLY A 78 44.79 7.65 -7.20
N GLU A 79 44.33 8.90 -6.98
CA GLU A 79 44.77 10.04 -7.80
C GLU A 79 46.27 10.31 -7.70
N PRO A 80 46.90 10.43 -6.51
CA PRO A 80 48.34 10.61 -6.39
C PRO A 80 49.16 9.42 -6.97
N ALA A 81 48.66 8.18 -6.79
CA ALA A 81 49.32 6.99 -7.32
C ALA A 81 49.35 6.98 -8.85
N VAL A 82 48.27 7.37 -9.51
CA VAL A 82 48.23 7.48 -10.97
C VAL A 82 49.09 8.65 -11.45
N ALA A 83 49.07 9.80 -10.75
CA ALA A 83 49.90 10.95 -11.08
C ALA A 83 51.40 10.60 -11.08
N HIS A 84 51.88 9.98 -9.99
CA HIS A 84 53.30 9.55 -9.89
C HIS A 84 53.70 8.54 -10.99
N LEU A 85 52.80 7.66 -11.42
CA LEU A 85 53.05 6.74 -12.54
C LEU A 85 53.16 7.45 -13.89
N MET A 86 52.58 8.64 -14.04
CA MET A 86 52.60 9.42 -15.27
C MET A 86 53.80 10.40 -15.33
N GLU A 87 54.32 10.87 -14.21
CA GLU A 87 55.44 11.81 -14.15
C GLU A 87 56.63 11.38 -15.01
N PRO A 88 57.15 10.13 -14.92
CA PRO A 88 58.27 9.70 -15.73
C PRO A 88 58.01 9.76 -17.24
N VAL A 89 56.74 9.60 -17.66
CA VAL A 89 56.38 9.68 -19.07
C VAL A 89 56.49 11.12 -19.58
N PHE A 90 56.03 12.10 -18.78
CA PHE A 90 56.13 13.51 -19.13
C PHE A 90 57.56 14.05 -19.07
N GLU A 91 58.40 13.59 -18.12
CA GLU A 91 59.82 13.87 -18.07
C GLU A 91 60.54 13.34 -19.31
N ALA A 92 60.20 12.10 -19.73
CA ALA A 92 60.86 11.48 -20.94
C ALA A 92 60.49 12.22 -22.24
N VAL A 93 59.31 12.90 -22.28
CA VAL A 93 58.92 13.76 -23.44
C VAL A 93 59.55 15.16 -23.38
N GLY A 94 60.34 15.47 -22.33
CA GLY A 94 61.00 16.74 -22.17
C GLY A 94 60.13 17.91 -21.67
N MET A 95 59.11 17.61 -20.91
CA MET A 95 58.28 18.62 -20.27
C MET A 95 59.08 19.39 -19.21
N PRO A 96 58.92 20.73 -19.09
CA PRO A 96 59.56 21.49 -18.01
C PRO A 96 59.14 20.96 -16.64
N GLU A 97 60.11 20.82 -15.71
CA GLU A 97 59.87 20.25 -14.37
C GLU A 97 58.74 20.89 -13.63
N ASP A 98 58.58 22.22 -13.75
CA ASP A 98 57.48 22.98 -13.10
C ASP A 98 56.08 22.57 -13.61
N LEU A 99 55.97 21.98 -14.79
CA LEU A 99 54.72 21.57 -15.43
C LEU A 99 54.43 20.09 -15.32
N VAL A 100 55.43 19.24 -15.05
CA VAL A 100 55.26 17.78 -14.97
C VAL A 100 54.22 17.40 -13.96
N HIS A 101 54.34 17.85 -12.71
CA HIS A 101 53.45 17.47 -11.65
C HIS A 101 51.99 18.02 -11.85
N PRO A 102 51.77 19.32 -12.17
CA PRO A 102 50.40 19.81 -12.42
C PRO A 102 49.71 19.12 -13.59
N VAL A 103 50.45 18.80 -14.66
CA VAL A 103 49.86 18.13 -15.83
C VAL A 103 49.56 16.67 -15.51
N ALA A 104 50.50 15.95 -14.89
CA ALA A 104 50.31 14.56 -14.45
C ALA A 104 49.13 14.43 -13.52
N PHE A 105 49.02 15.31 -12.53
CA PHE A 105 47.90 15.39 -11.59
C PHE A 105 46.55 15.61 -12.29
N THR A 106 46.47 16.60 -13.19
CA THR A 106 45.21 16.92 -13.90
C THR A 106 44.73 15.73 -14.76
N ILE A 107 45.66 15.06 -15.45
CA ILE A 107 45.30 13.91 -16.28
C ILE A 107 44.95 12.70 -15.41
N ALA A 108 45.70 12.46 -14.32
CA ALA A 108 45.42 11.41 -13.35
C ALA A 108 44.00 11.59 -12.75
N LEU A 109 43.67 12.82 -12.33
CA LEU A 109 42.35 13.17 -11.84
C LEU A 109 41.28 12.84 -12.88
N ALA A 110 41.44 13.27 -14.12
CA ALA A 110 40.49 12.98 -15.19
C ALA A 110 40.29 11.47 -15.41
N ILE A 111 41.39 10.69 -15.39
CA ILE A 111 41.34 9.23 -15.54
C ILE A 111 40.61 8.60 -14.35
N VAL A 112 41.02 8.92 -13.12
CA VAL A 112 40.43 8.34 -11.89
C VAL A 112 38.94 8.67 -11.75
N VAL A 113 38.57 9.93 -12.00
CA VAL A 113 37.15 10.36 -11.98
C VAL A 113 36.35 9.64 -13.06
N THR A 114 36.90 9.50 -14.27
CA THR A 114 36.20 8.78 -15.36
C THR A 114 36.00 7.30 -15.01
N LEU A 115 37.04 6.64 -14.52
CA LEU A 115 36.95 5.22 -14.10
C LEU A 115 36.00 5.05 -12.92
N HIS A 116 36.05 5.95 -11.94
CA HIS A 116 35.15 5.95 -10.81
C HIS A 116 33.68 6.10 -11.27
N MET A 117 33.38 7.10 -12.10
CA MET A 117 32.06 7.36 -12.60
C MET A 117 31.52 6.19 -13.44
N VAL A 118 32.33 5.67 -14.38
CA VAL A 118 31.87 4.61 -15.29
C VAL A 118 31.85 3.24 -14.60
N LEU A 119 32.99 2.80 -14.04
CA LEU A 119 33.10 1.44 -13.47
C LEU A 119 32.62 1.36 -12.03
N GLY A 120 32.75 2.45 -11.26
CA GLY A 120 32.34 2.50 -9.87
C GLY A 120 30.84 2.81 -9.67
N GLU A 121 30.21 3.50 -10.64
CA GLU A 121 28.80 3.96 -10.46
C GLU A 121 27.89 3.54 -11.61
N MET A 122 28.15 3.98 -12.87
CA MET A 122 27.19 3.78 -13.97
C MET A 122 27.00 2.30 -14.34
N VAL A 123 28.06 1.54 -14.48
CA VAL A 123 28.03 0.12 -14.89
C VAL A 123 27.31 -0.72 -13.80
N PRO A 124 27.69 -0.68 -12.51
CA PRO A 124 27.03 -1.44 -11.46
C PRO A 124 25.54 -1.10 -11.33
N LYS A 125 25.20 0.18 -11.40
CA LYS A 125 23.82 0.67 -11.39
C LYS A 125 23.00 0.08 -12.54
N ASN A 126 23.51 0.15 -13.76
CA ASN A 126 22.80 -0.37 -14.93
C ASN A 126 22.63 -1.90 -14.89
N ILE A 127 23.65 -2.63 -14.39
CA ILE A 127 23.54 -4.09 -14.18
C ILE A 127 22.45 -4.40 -13.14
N ALA A 128 22.40 -3.64 -12.04
CA ALA A 128 21.43 -3.83 -10.98
C ALA A 128 20.00 -3.57 -11.48
N ILE A 129 19.80 -2.52 -12.28
CA ILE A 129 18.49 -2.17 -12.87
C ILE A 129 18.07 -3.17 -13.95
N ALA A 130 19.01 -3.67 -14.77
CA ALA A 130 18.71 -4.64 -15.82
C ALA A 130 18.33 -6.03 -15.30
N GLY A 131 18.86 -6.43 -14.12
CA GLY A 131 18.55 -7.72 -13.50
C GLY A 131 18.34 -7.62 -11.99
N PRO A 132 17.30 -6.90 -11.52
CA PRO A 132 17.21 -6.49 -10.12
C PRO A 132 17.11 -7.67 -9.15
N GLU A 133 16.36 -8.72 -9.52
CA GLU A 133 16.21 -9.91 -8.67
C GLU A 133 17.54 -10.63 -8.46
N ARG A 134 18.29 -10.90 -9.53
CA ARG A 134 19.57 -11.61 -9.46
C ARG A 134 20.60 -10.78 -8.68
N SER A 135 20.63 -9.49 -8.96
CA SER A 135 21.55 -8.54 -8.29
C SER A 135 21.22 -8.42 -6.80
N ALA A 136 19.94 -8.33 -6.42
CA ALA A 136 19.52 -8.26 -5.03
C ALA A 136 19.85 -9.56 -4.26
N LEU A 137 19.66 -10.71 -4.87
CA LEU A 137 20.04 -11.99 -4.25
C LEU A 137 21.57 -12.15 -4.10
N ALA A 138 22.35 -11.61 -5.02
CA ALA A 138 23.81 -11.68 -4.96
C ALA A 138 24.42 -10.65 -4.01
N LEU A 139 23.96 -9.40 -4.07
CA LEU A 139 24.55 -8.24 -3.38
C LEU A 139 23.85 -7.89 -2.06
N GLY A 140 22.56 -8.24 -1.89
CA GLY A 140 21.79 -7.93 -0.70
C GLY A 140 22.34 -8.56 0.59
N PRO A 141 22.62 -9.88 0.63
CA PRO A 141 23.16 -10.51 1.83
C PRO A 141 24.52 -9.95 2.28
N PRO A 142 25.54 -9.75 1.43
CA PRO A 142 26.78 -9.12 1.86
C PRO A 142 26.59 -7.66 2.28
N LEU A 143 25.73 -6.89 1.62
CA LEU A 143 25.39 -5.53 2.08
C LEU A 143 24.76 -5.57 3.47
N TYR A 144 23.77 -6.45 3.69
CA TYR A 144 23.13 -6.61 5.00
C TYR A 144 24.13 -6.92 6.11
N ALA A 145 25.12 -7.77 5.83
CA ALA A 145 26.18 -8.08 6.79
C ALA A 145 27.05 -6.86 7.12
N VAL A 146 27.49 -6.12 6.09
CA VAL A 146 28.29 -4.90 6.26
C VAL A 146 27.51 -3.85 7.04
N VAL A 147 26.25 -3.58 6.66
CA VAL A 147 25.39 -2.57 7.31
C VAL A 147 25.09 -2.95 8.77
N THR A 148 24.93 -4.24 9.05
CA THR A 148 24.75 -4.71 10.44
C THR A 148 25.96 -4.35 11.31
N VAL A 149 27.17 -4.48 10.79
CA VAL A 149 28.40 -4.06 11.49
C VAL A 149 28.49 -2.54 11.62
N LEU A 150 28.10 -1.81 10.58
CA LEU A 150 28.12 -0.34 10.56
C LEU A 150 26.91 0.32 11.26
N LYS A 151 25.94 -0.46 11.71
CA LYS A 151 24.71 0.04 12.36
C LYS A 151 24.95 1.09 13.46
N PRO A 152 25.91 0.95 14.38
CA PRO A 152 26.15 1.98 15.40
C PRO A 152 26.63 3.31 14.81
N ALA A 153 27.47 3.27 13.75
CA ALA A 153 27.92 4.47 13.06
C ALA A 153 26.77 5.15 12.31
N ILE A 154 25.95 4.38 11.59
CA ILE A 154 24.77 4.88 10.88
C ILE A 154 23.78 5.50 11.88
N ALA A 155 23.53 4.84 13.02
CA ALA A 155 22.64 5.38 14.06
C ALA A 155 23.13 6.72 14.62
N LEU A 156 24.44 6.88 14.80
CA LEU A 156 25.04 8.14 15.22
C LEU A 156 24.83 9.24 14.16
N LEU A 157 25.06 8.93 12.87
CA LEU A 157 24.85 9.90 11.79
C LEU A 157 23.38 10.31 11.67
N ASN A 158 22.45 9.34 11.74
CA ASN A 158 21.01 9.63 11.75
C ASN A 158 20.60 10.46 12.96
N TRP A 159 21.18 10.20 14.14
CA TRP A 159 20.92 11.02 15.31
C TRP A 159 21.37 12.49 15.09
N ILE A 160 22.58 12.69 14.53
CA ILE A 160 23.08 14.03 14.18
C ILE A 160 22.13 14.72 13.19
N ALA A 161 21.74 14.01 12.11
CA ALA A 161 20.83 14.53 11.08
C ALA A 161 19.48 14.93 11.71
N ASN A 162 18.91 14.08 12.56
CA ASN A 162 17.65 14.34 13.26
C ASN A 162 17.72 15.52 14.22
N VAL A 163 18.88 15.76 14.87
CA VAL A 163 19.10 16.96 15.70
C VAL A 163 19.05 18.21 14.83
N VAL A 164 19.72 18.18 13.67
CA VAL A 164 19.69 19.31 12.71
C VAL A 164 18.29 19.56 12.17
N LEU A 165 17.55 18.52 11.77
CA LEU A 165 16.18 18.65 11.27
C LEU A 165 15.25 19.26 12.33
N ARG A 166 15.35 18.82 13.59
CA ARG A 166 14.57 19.39 14.71
C ARG A 166 14.93 20.86 14.96
N ALA A 167 16.21 21.23 14.85
CA ALA A 167 16.63 22.63 14.95
C ALA A 167 16.02 23.52 13.84
N LEU A 168 15.80 22.94 12.65
CA LEU A 168 15.14 23.58 11.51
C LEU A 168 13.60 23.45 11.57
N LYS A 169 13.03 22.88 12.66
CA LYS A 169 11.57 22.64 12.85
C LYS A 169 10.98 21.70 11.81
N VAL A 170 11.76 20.81 11.20
CA VAL A 170 11.31 19.76 10.29
C VAL A 170 11.14 18.47 11.08
N GLN A 171 10.01 17.79 10.94
CA GLN A 171 9.83 16.47 11.55
C GLN A 171 10.56 15.42 10.73
N PRO A 172 11.45 14.62 11.34
CA PRO A 172 12.09 13.50 10.65
C PRO A 172 11.03 12.50 10.17
N GLN A 173 11.07 12.12 8.91
CA GLN A 173 10.28 11.03 8.34
C GLN A 173 11.22 9.96 7.81
N ASP A 174 10.82 8.69 7.89
CA ASP A 174 11.56 7.61 7.26
C ASP A 174 11.46 7.75 5.73
N GLU A 175 12.58 7.58 5.03
CA GLU A 175 12.72 7.84 3.59
C GLU A 175 11.77 6.98 2.72
N ILE A 176 11.32 5.84 3.22
CA ILE A 176 10.38 4.96 2.51
C ILE A 176 9.31 4.48 3.49
N ALA A 177 8.10 4.97 3.33
CA ALA A 177 6.93 4.39 3.97
C ALA A 177 6.64 3.02 3.34
N SER A 178 6.77 1.94 4.11
CA SER A 178 6.43 0.59 3.66
C SER A 178 4.92 0.31 3.65
N THR A 179 4.13 1.24 4.15
CA THR A 179 2.68 1.17 4.24
C THR A 179 2.06 2.33 3.49
N PHE A 180 1.12 2.01 2.61
CA PHE A 180 0.35 3.01 1.89
C PHE A 180 -0.93 3.36 2.65
N THR A 181 -1.32 4.61 2.65
CA THR A 181 -2.61 5.07 3.15
C THR A 181 -3.73 4.66 2.18
N ALA A 182 -4.98 4.60 2.65
CA ALA A 182 -6.12 4.33 1.77
C ALA A 182 -6.20 5.32 0.59
N GLY A 183 -5.88 6.60 0.82
CA GLY A 183 -5.83 7.63 -0.21
C GLY A 183 -4.75 7.39 -1.28
N GLU A 184 -3.56 6.90 -0.90
CA GLU A 184 -2.50 6.54 -1.85
C GLU A 184 -2.88 5.31 -2.67
N VAL A 185 -3.53 4.32 -2.05
CA VAL A 185 -4.06 3.14 -2.76
C VAL A 185 -5.15 3.56 -3.76
N ALA A 186 -6.06 4.47 -3.38
CA ALA A 186 -7.06 5.04 -4.30
C ALA A 186 -6.40 5.77 -5.49
N GLY A 187 -5.28 6.48 -5.24
CA GLY A 187 -4.46 7.09 -6.28
C GLY A 187 -3.90 6.06 -7.28
N PHE A 188 -3.36 4.94 -6.79
CA PHE A 188 -2.88 3.86 -7.65
C PHE A 188 -3.98 3.18 -8.47
N ILE A 189 -5.17 2.97 -7.89
CA ILE A 189 -6.34 2.44 -8.58
C ILE A 189 -6.75 3.39 -9.72
N SER A 190 -6.82 4.69 -9.45
CA SER A 190 -7.18 5.70 -10.44
C SER A 190 -6.17 5.79 -11.58
N GLU A 191 -4.86 5.68 -11.27
CA GLU A 191 -3.80 5.67 -12.28
C GLU A 191 -3.85 4.40 -13.13
N SER A 192 -4.08 3.24 -12.50
CA SER A 192 -4.21 1.97 -13.21
C SER A 192 -5.38 1.97 -14.21
N ARG A 193 -6.49 2.64 -13.87
CA ARG A 193 -7.61 2.87 -14.80
C ARG A 193 -7.19 3.76 -15.98
N ARG A 194 -6.47 4.86 -15.74
CA ARG A 194 -5.99 5.75 -16.82
C ARG A 194 -5.07 5.04 -17.80
N GLU A 195 -4.23 4.14 -17.30
CA GLU A 195 -3.32 3.31 -18.09
C GLU A 195 -4.04 2.15 -18.80
N GLY A 196 -5.36 1.97 -18.60
CA GLY A 196 -6.16 0.91 -19.20
C GLY A 196 -5.88 -0.49 -18.63
N LEU A 197 -5.34 -0.55 -17.41
CA LEU A 197 -5.06 -1.80 -16.68
C LEU A 197 -6.25 -2.27 -15.83
N LEU A 198 -7.22 -1.40 -15.60
CA LEU A 198 -8.48 -1.67 -14.91
C LEU A 198 -9.63 -1.17 -15.78
N ASP A 199 -10.70 -1.94 -15.87
CA ASP A 199 -11.96 -1.50 -16.47
C ASP A 199 -12.78 -0.64 -15.48
N ASP A 200 -13.92 -0.12 -15.94
CA ASP A 200 -14.74 0.79 -15.14
C ASP A 200 -15.37 0.08 -13.94
N ASP A 201 -15.83 -1.16 -14.13
CA ASP A 201 -16.48 -1.97 -13.09
C ASP A 201 -15.45 -2.38 -12.02
N GLU A 202 -14.24 -2.77 -12.43
CA GLU A 202 -13.13 -3.10 -11.50
C GLU A 202 -12.70 -1.87 -10.69
N HIS A 203 -12.63 -0.70 -11.33
CA HIS A 203 -12.31 0.56 -10.66
C HIS A 203 -13.36 0.91 -9.61
N GLU A 204 -14.66 0.80 -9.94
CA GLU A 204 -15.76 1.12 -9.05
C GLU A 204 -15.76 0.20 -7.84
N LEU A 205 -15.63 -1.12 -8.05
CA LEU A 205 -15.55 -2.11 -6.98
C LEU A 205 -14.37 -1.86 -6.02
N LEU A 206 -13.17 -1.58 -6.56
CA LEU A 206 -11.99 -1.33 -5.74
C LEU A 206 -12.10 -0.02 -4.94
N THR A 207 -12.68 1.00 -5.55
CA THR A 207 -12.91 2.29 -4.87
C THR A 207 -14.00 2.16 -3.81
N GLY A 208 -15.10 1.47 -4.11
CA GLY A 208 -16.16 1.13 -3.17
C GLY A 208 -15.63 0.34 -1.97
N ALA A 209 -14.75 -0.64 -2.20
CA ALA A 209 -14.14 -1.41 -1.11
C ALA A 209 -13.26 -0.56 -0.17
N LEU A 210 -12.59 0.47 -0.68
CA LEU A 210 -11.80 1.40 0.14
C LEU A 210 -12.71 2.35 0.95
N SER A 211 -13.75 2.92 0.31
CA SER A 211 -14.68 3.85 0.97
C SER A 211 -15.60 3.16 1.97
N PHE A 212 -15.94 1.88 1.74
CA PHE A 212 -16.80 1.08 2.63
C PHE A 212 -16.31 1.01 4.08
N ASP A 213 -14.99 1.03 4.28
CA ASP A 213 -14.41 1.00 5.63
C ASP A 213 -14.59 2.33 6.39
N GLU A 214 -14.76 3.43 5.67
CA GLU A 214 -14.99 4.77 6.21
C GLU A 214 -16.49 5.11 6.33
N GLY A 215 -17.35 4.42 5.56
CA GLY A 215 -18.79 4.64 5.50
C GLY A 215 -19.52 4.33 6.82
N ARG A 216 -20.58 5.06 7.08
CA ARG A 216 -21.42 4.96 8.28
C ARG A 216 -22.83 4.49 7.95
N VAL A 217 -23.49 3.83 8.90
CA VAL A 217 -24.89 3.44 8.78
C VAL A 217 -25.80 4.64 8.53
N GLY A 218 -25.41 5.83 9.03
CA GLY A 218 -26.14 7.08 8.79
C GLY A 218 -26.23 7.46 7.31
N ASP A 219 -25.28 7.03 6.47
CA ASP A 219 -25.21 7.37 5.04
C ASP A 219 -26.24 6.57 4.22
N VAL A 220 -26.61 5.37 4.70
CA VAL A 220 -27.60 4.45 4.09
C VAL A 220 -28.90 4.37 4.89
N LEU A 221 -29.14 5.34 5.77
CA LEU A 221 -30.33 5.37 6.62
C LEU A 221 -31.58 5.74 5.81
N LEU A 222 -32.53 4.83 5.72
CA LEU A 222 -33.90 5.12 5.30
C LEU A 222 -34.70 5.63 6.50
N THR A 223 -35.08 6.90 6.45
CA THR A 223 -35.80 7.54 7.55
C THR A 223 -37.25 7.00 7.68
N ASN A 224 -37.83 7.13 8.86
CA ASN A 224 -39.22 6.67 9.07
C ASN A 224 -40.25 7.27 8.10
N ALA A 225 -39.96 8.46 7.54
CA ALA A 225 -40.83 9.12 6.57
C ALA A 225 -40.78 8.50 5.17
N GLU A 226 -39.68 7.81 4.85
CA GLU A 226 -39.43 7.16 3.56
C GLU A 226 -39.89 5.69 3.56
N LEU A 227 -40.14 5.12 4.74
CA LEU A 227 -40.49 3.71 4.88
C LEU A 227 -41.93 3.42 4.48
N VAL A 228 -42.12 2.41 3.66
CA VAL A 228 -43.41 1.79 3.45
C VAL A 228 -43.58 0.69 4.49
N THR A 229 -44.33 1.00 5.55
CA THR A 229 -44.56 0.11 6.69
C THR A 229 -45.93 -0.53 6.65
N VAL A 230 -46.13 -1.62 7.40
CA VAL A 230 -47.42 -2.30 7.59
C VAL A 230 -47.66 -2.52 9.08
N ALA A 231 -48.92 -2.61 9.47
CA ALA A 231 -49.30 -2.96 10.84
C ALA A 231 -49.19 -4.49 11.07
N GLU A 232 -49.05 -4.92 12.34
CA GLU A 232 -48.98 -6.35 12.69
C GLU A 232 -50.23 -7.15 12.29
N ASP A 233 -51.37 -6.48 12.15
CA ASP A 233 -52.66 -7.07 11.81
C ASP A 233 -53.06 -6.89 10.34
N VAL A 234 -52.14 -6.44 9.48
CA VAL A 234 -52.40 -6.22 8.04
C VAL A 234 -52.89 -7.52 7.39
N PRO A 235 -53.98 -7.51 6.59
CA PRO A 235 -54.44 -8.64 5.82
C PRO A 235 -53.40 -9.03 4.73
N LEU A 236 -53.33 -10.31 4.43
CA LEU A 236 -52.37 -10.84 3.43
C LEU A 236 -52.62 -10.28 2.03
N ASP A 237 -53.90 -10.11 1.65
CA ASP A 237 -54.28 -9.51 0.35
C ASP A 237 -53.79 -8.06 0.24
N ASP A 238 -53.84 -7.29 1.33
CA ASP A 238 -53.37 -5.91 1.36
C ASP A 238 -51.83 -5.85 1.24
N LEU A 239 -51.12 -6.79 1.86
CA LEU A 239 -49.69 -6.90 1.72
C LEU A 239 -49.28 -7.25 0.28
N HIS A 240 -50.00 -8.18 -0.39
CA HIS A 240 -49.77 -8.50 -1.80
C HIS A 240 -50.09 -7.31 -2.71
N ALA A 241 -51.17 -6.59 -2.47
CA ALA A 241 -51.50 -5.37 -3.22
C ALA A 241 -50.47 -4.27 -3.01
N LEU A 242 -49.90 -4.14 -1.79
CA LEU A 242 -48.84 -3.19 -1.48
C LEU A 242 -47.54 -3.54 -2.24
N CYS A 243 -47.18 -4.81 -2.25
CA CYS A 243 -46.02 -5.29 -3.03
C CYS A 243 -46.21 -5.01 -4.54
N ALA A 244 -47.37 -5.34 -5.11
CA ALA A 244 -47.66 -5.09 -6.51
C ALA A 244 -47.57 -3.60 -6.90
N ARG A 245 -47.93 -2.73 -5.97
CA ARG A 245 -47.92 -1.27 -6.16
C ARG A 245 -46.55 -0.65 -6.00
N THR A 246 -45.75 -1.14 -5.04
CA THR A 246 -44.48 -0.51 -4.66
C THR A 246 -43.27 -1.21 -5.25
N GLY A 247 -43.39 -2.48 -5.67
CA GLY A 247 -42.27 -3.32 -6.11
C GLY A 247 -41.41 -3.86 -4.94
N PHE A 248 -41.68 -3.42 -3.70
CA PHE A 248 -40.92 -3.90 -2.55
C PHE A 248 -41.29 -5.32 -2.16
N SER A 249 -40.32 -6.10 -1.71
CA SER A 249 -40.54 -7.46 -1.22
C SER A 249 -40.44 -7.61 0.30
N ARG A 250 -39.97 -6.58 1.00
CA ARG A 250 -39.79 -6.55 2.46
C ARG A 250 -40.44 -5.31 3.03
N PHE A 251 -41.22 -5.49 4.06
CA PHE A 251 -41.97 -4.41 4.70
C PHE A 251 -41.68 -4.41 6.21
N PRO A 252 -41.17 -3.29 6.76
CA PRO A 252 -41.08 -3.10 8.19
C PRO A 252 -42.50 -3.14 8.82
N VAL A 253 -42.62 -3.80 9.98
CA VAL A 253 -43.88 -3.98 10.69
C VAL A 253 -43.88 -3.12 11.92
N LEU A 254 -44.95 -2.35 12.08
CA LEU A 254 -45.20 -1.53 13.26
C LEU A 254 -46.14 -2.27 14.24
N ASP A 255 -45.78 -2.24 15.52
CA ASP A 255 -46.64 -2.72 16.59
C ASP A 255 -47.79 -1.74 16.92
N GLY A 256 -48.65 -2.11 17.88
CA GLY A 256 -49.74 -1.27 18.31
C GLY A 256 -49.36 0.06 18.97
N ALA A 257 -48.07 0.26 19.31
CA ALA A 257 -47.51 1.50 19.80
C ALA A 257 -46.87 2.35 18.68
N GLY A 258 -46.83 1.83 17.44
CA GLY A 258 -46.18 2.48 16.29
C GLY A 258 -44.68 2.31 16.23
N GLU A 259 -44.13 1.35 17.01
CA GLU A 259 -42.67 1.06 17.01
C GLU A 259 -42.36 -0.11 16.07
N LEU A 260 -41.16 -0.11 15.52
CA LEU A 260 -40.67 -1.18 14.62
C LEU A 260 -40.49 -2.50 15.40
N SER A 261 -41.40 -3.47 15.19
CA SER A 261 -41.37 -4.80 15.84
C SER A 261 -40.58 -5.85 15.06
N GLY A 262 -40.49 -5.68 13.73
CA GLY A 262 -39.83 -6.62 12.85
C GLY A 262 -40.00 -6.23 11.38
N TYR A 263 -39.84 -7.18 10.49
CA TYR A 263 -40.19 -7.05 9.07
C TYR A 263 -40.78 -8.35 8.54
N VAL A 264 -41.63 -8.25 7.54
CA VAL A 264 -42.17 -9.38 6.80
C VAL A 264 -41.59 -9.41 5.39
N HIS A 265 -41.27 -10.61 4.91
CA HIS A 265 -40.85 -10.81 3.52
C HIS A 265 -41.99 -11.43 2.73
N LEU A 266 -42.33 -10.87 1.57
CA LEU A 266 -43.37 -11.36 0.69
C LEU A 266 -43.30 -12.88 0.44
N LYS A 267 -42.09 -13.42 0.25
CA LYS A 267 -41.84 -14.85 0.01
C LYS A 267 -42.40 -15.75 1.13
N ASP A 268 -42.40 -15.26 2.38
CA ASP A 268 -42.90 -16.06 3.53
C ASP A 268 -44.40 -16.19 3.53
N VAL A 269 -45.10 -15.34 2.77
CA VAL A 269 -46.56 -15.27 2.71
C VAL A 269 -47.13 -15.71 1.36
N LEU A 270 -46.29 -16.08 0.40
CA LEU A 270 -46.73 -16.57 -0.93
C LEU A 270 -47.34 -17.97 -0.90
N GLU A 271 -47.03 -18.81 0.09
CA GLU A 271 -47.47 -20.20 0.18
C GLU A 271 -48.82 -20.35 0.89
N ILE A 272 -49.66 -19.31 0.95
CA ILE A 272 -50.92 -19.34 1.66
C ILE A 272 -51.99 -19.93 0.75
N PRO A 273 -52.80 -20.90 1.27
CA PRO A 273 -53.90 -21.49 0.51
C PRO A 273 -54.91 -20.45 0.06
N GLU A 274 -55.48 -20.64 -1.14
CA GLU A 274 -56.59 -19.81 -1.63
C GLU A 274 -57.72 -19.70 -0.64
N GLY A 275 -58.26 -18.46 -0.44
CA GLY A 275 -59.34 -18.17 0.47
C GLY A 275 -58.92 -17.67 1.85
N ARG A 276 -57.64 -17.58 2.16
CA ARG A 276 -57.11 -17.06 3.45
C ARG A 276 -56.53 -15.65 3.35
N GLY A 277 -56.71 -14.95 2.25
CA GLY A 277 -56.13 -13.63 2.01
C GLY A 277 -56.56 -12.51 2.98
N GLY A 278 -57.79 -12.65 3.56
CA GLY A 278 -58.27 -11.73 4.60
C GLY A 278 -57.69 -11.96 6.00
N GLU A 279 -56.87 -13.02 6.21
CA GLU A 279 -56.26 -13.27 7.51
C GLU A 279 -55.06 -12.31 7.72
N PRO A 280 -54.83 -11.88 8.98
CA PRO A 280 -53.67 -11.04 9.31
C PRO A 280 -52.36 -11.83 9.19
N ILE A 281 -51.24 -11.10 9.02
CA ILE A 281 -49.91 -11.72 9.03
C ILE A 281 -49.70 -12.47 10.35
N HIS A 282 -49.18 -13.70 10.24
CA HIS A 282 -48.94 -14.51 11.42
C HIS A 282 -47.57 -14.18 12.00
N ARG A 283 -47.43 -14.07 13.34
CA ARG A 283 -46.16 -13.76 14.05
C ARG A 283 -44.97 -14.64 13.64
N LYS A 284 -45.21 -15.86 13.18
CA LYS A 284 -44.14 -16.76 12.68
C LYS A 284 -43.42 -16.24 11.44
N TRP A 285 -44.05 -15.33 10.67
CA TRP A 285 -43.49 -14.71 9.46
C TRP A 285 -42.78 -13.38 9.76
N LEU A 286 -42.92 -12.88 10.99
CA LEU A 286 -42.27 -11.69 11.45
C LEU A 286 -40.78 -12.02 11.72
N ARG A 287 -39.91 -11.47 10.91
CA ARG A 287 -38.44 -11.61 11.04
C ARG A 287 -37.91 -10.53 11.97
N PRO A 288 -36.95 -10.88 12.87
CA PRO A 288 -36.39 -9.89 13.79
C PRO A 288 -35.51 -8.89 13.07
N LEU A 289 -35.54 -7.64 13.53
CA LEU A 289 -34.58 -6.61 13.17
C LEU A 289 -33.33 -6.72 14.05
N VAL A 290 -32.16 -6.55 13.50
CA VAL A 290 -30.95 -6.24 14.28
C VAL A 290 -30.92 -4.75 14.60
N THR A 291 -30.19 -4.35 15.63
CA THR A 291 -30.09 -2.94 16.04
C THR A 291 -28.66 -2.46 15.77
N VAL A 292 -28.57 -1.32 15.12
CA VAL A 292 -27.32 -0.59 14.84
C VAL A 292 -27.51 0.89 15.16
N THR A 293 -26.42 1.63 15.26
CA THR A 293 -26.44 3.08 15.45
C THR A 293 -26.03 3.81 14.17
N PRO A 294 -26.38 5.09 13.98
CA PRO A 294 -25.96 5.85 12.81
C PRO A 294 -24.44 5.96 12.66
N ASP A 295 -23.72 5.94 13.79
CA ASP A 295 -22.26 6.08 13.83
C ASP A 295 -21.52 4.75 13.64
N ASP A 296 -22.21 3.62 13.64
CA ASP A 296 -21.59 2.33 13.34
C ASP A 296 -21.05 2.32 11.91
N SER A 297 -19.87 1.68 11.70
CA SER A 297 -19.35 1.50 10.36
C SER A 297 -20.22 0.52 9.55
N LEU A 298 -20.29 0.73 8.24
CA LEU A 298 -21.01 -0.19 7.33
C LEU A 298 -20.49 -1.62 7.45
N ARG A 299 -19.18 -1.80 7.65
CA ARG A 299 -18.56 -3.10 7.92
C ARG A 299 -19.12 -3.80 9.17
N SER A 300 -19.27 -3.05 10.27
CA SER A 300 -19.82 -3.57 11.52
C SER A 300 -21.29 -3.94 11.37
N ALA A 301 -22.07 -3.08 10.70
CA ALA A 301 -23.47 -3.32 10.40
C ALA A 301 -23.65 -4.57 9.53
N LEU A 302 -22.87 -4.70 8.45
CA LEU A 302 -22.86 -5.87 7.56
C LEU A 302 -22.56 -7.16 8.33
N ALA A 303 -21.51 -7.16 9.15
CA ALA A 303 -21.15 -8.32 9.97
C ALA A 303 -22.28 -8.71 10.96
N THR A 304 -22.94 -7.72 11.57
CA THR A 304 -24.05 -7.92 12.49
C THR A 304 -25.27 -8.51 11.77
N MET A 305 -25.61 -7.97 10.59
CA MET A 305 -26.74 -8.44 9.77
C MET A 305 -26.49 -9.86 9.27
N GLN A 306 -25.30 -10.15 8.71
CA GLN A 306 -24.91 -11.48 8.24
C GLN A 306 -24.89 -12.51 9.39
N GLY A 307 -24.31 -12.17 10.53
CA GLY A 307 -24.22 -13.05 11.68
C GLY A 307 -25.59 -13.46 12.26
N ARG A 308 -26.63 -12.65 12.01
CA ARG A 308 -28.01 -12.90 12.44
C ARG A 308 -28.93 -13.35 11.30
N GLY A 309 -28.44 -13.40 10.06
CA GLY A 309 -29.28 -13.67 8.88
C GLY A 309 -30.36 -12.60 8.67
N ALA A 310 -30.13 -11.37 9.13
CA ALA A 310 -31.06 -10.26 9.03
C ALA A 310 -30.79 -9.46 7.76
N HIS A 311 -31.85 -9.19 6.97
CA HIS A 311 -31.77 -8.35 5.78
C HIS A 311 -32.15 -6.89 6.06
N MET A 312 -32.55 -6.58 7.29
CA MET A 312 -32.93 -5.26 7.70
C MET A 312 -32.51 -4.99 9.15
N ALA A 313 -31.95 -3.81 9.38
CA ALA A 313 -31.54 -3.34 10.69
C ALA A 313 -32.36 -2.10 11.08
N ARG A 314 -32.83 -2.01 12.32
CA ARG A 314 -33.33 -0.75 12.85
C ARG A 314 -32.18 0.11 13.31
N VAL A 315 -32.21 1.36 12.92
CA VAL A 315 -31.18 2.35 13.27
C VAL A 315 -31.67 3.15 14.46
N VAL A 316 -30.94 3.06 15.57
CA VAL A 316 -31.33 3.66 16.85
C VAL A 316 -30.31 4.74 17.22
N ASP A 317 -30.80 5.90 17.56
CA ASP A 317 -29.97 6.97 18.08
C ASP A 317 -29.40 6.59 19.44
N ALA A 318 -28.08 6.64 19.58
CA ALA A 318 -27.37 6.13 20.75
C ALA A 318 -27.68 6.93 22.04
N GLU A 319 -27.99 8.23 21.93
CA GLU A 319 -28.24 9.08 23.08
C GLU A 319 -29.71 9.03 23.54
N SER A 320 -30.65 9.13 22.59
CA SER A 320 -32.09 9.21 22.89
C SER A 320 -32.76 7.84 22.94
N GLY A 321 -32.16 6.78 22.41
CA GLY A 321 -32.75 5.46 22.27
C GLY A 321 -33.88 5.40 21.24
N ARG A 322 -34.13 6.46 20.47
CA ARG A 322 -35.20 6.53 19.48
C ARG A 322 -34.79 5.85 18.17
N VAL A 323 -35.77 5.15 17.58
CA VAL A 323 -35.63 4.59 16.24
C VAL A 323 -35.69 5.73 15.22
N ARG A 324 -34.62 5.89 14.41
CA ARG A 324 -34.56 6.90 13.35
C ARG A 324 -35.04 6.38 12.00
N GLY A 325 -35.01 5.06 11.81
CA GLY A 325 -35.37 4.41 10.57
C GLY A 325 -34.77 3.01 10.47
N VAL A 326 -34.56 2.57 9.27
CA VAL A 326 -33.92 1.28 8.98
C VAL A 326 -32.74 1.45 8.00
N ALA A 327 -31.83 0.46 8.00
CA ALA A 327 -30.87 0.24 6.94
C ALA A 327 -31.11 -1.16 6.38
N THR A 328 -31.12 -1.30 5.06
CA THR A 328 -31.27 -2.62 4.42
C THR A 328 -29.92 -3.24 4.11
N LEU A 329 -29.87 -4.57 4.01
CA LEU A 329 -28.64 -5.26 3.62
C LEU A 329 -28.23 -4.90 2.18
N GLU A 330 -29.25 -4.65 1.35
CA GLU A 330 -29.08 -4.25 -0.03
C GLU A 330 -28.35 -2.89 -0.12
N ASP A 331 -28.84 -1.85 0.58
CA ASP A 331 -28.23 -0.52 0.57
C ASP A 331 -26.78 -0.56 1.13
N VAL A 332 -26.55 -1.36 2.18
CA VAL A 332 -25.19 -1.56 2.74
C VAL A 332 -24.27 -2.25 1.73
N LEU A 333 -24.76 -3.19 0.93
CA LEU A 333 -23.96 -3.86 -0.11
C LEU A 333 -23.75 -2.98 -1.34
N GLU A 334 -24.70 -2.12 -1.67
CA GLU A 334 -24.60 -1.17 -2.78
C GLU A 334 -23.43 -0.19 -2.60
N GLU A 335 -23.19 0.27 -1.37
CA GLU A 335 -22.00 1.07 -1.04
C GLU A 335 -20.66 0.33 -1.27
N LEU A 336 -20.68 -1.01 -1.29
CA LEU A 336 -19.49 -1.82 -1.55
C LEU A 336 -19.29 -2.13 -3.04
N VAL A 337 -20.38 -2.40 -3.76
CA VAL A 337 -20.37 -2.96 -5.13
C VAL A 337 -20.72 -1.91 -6.19
N GLY A 338 -21.26 -0.75 -5.77
CA GLY A 338 -21.87 0.23 -6.68
C GLY A 338 -23.31 -0.16 -7.03
N ASP A 339 -23.97 0.66 -7.83
CA ASP A 339 -25.36 0.46 -8.27
C ASP A 339 -25.54 -0.91 -8.96
N VAL A 340 -26.14 -1.86 -8.27
CA VAL A 340 -26.54 -3.12 -8.86
C VAL A 340 -27.81 -2.88 -9.70
N VAL A 341 -27.61 -2.60 -10.97
CA VAL A 341 -28.73 -2.45 -11.92
C VAL A 341 -29.42 -3.81 -12.07
N ASP A 342 -30.55 -3.97 -11.40
CA ASP A 342 -31.40 -5.15 -11.54
C ASP A 342 -31.80 -5.32 -13.00
N ALA A 343 -31.49 -6.48 -13.60
CA ALA A 343 -31.79 -6.80 -14.99
C ALA A 343 -33.29 -6.73 -15.33
N GLY A 344 -34.16 -6.58 -14.30
CA GLY A 344 -35.61 -6.42 -14.41
C GLY A 344 -36.10 -4.99 -14.64
N GLN A 345 -35.27 -3.95 -14.44
CA GLN A 345 -35.66 -2.55 -14.62
C GLN A 345 -35.35 -1.97 -16.02
N ARG A 346 -34.87 -2.78 -16.96
CA ARG A 346 -34.68 -2.37 -18.37
C ARG A 346 -35.97 -2.51 -19.17
N THR A 347 -37.04 -1.86 -18.76
CA THR A 347 -38.20 -1.62 -19.64
C THR A 347 -39.02 -0.46 -19.14
N THR A 348 -38.72 0.73 -19.58
CA THR A 348 -39.68 1.65 -20.25
C THR A 348 -38.92 2.84 -20.77
#